data_c677839db3206464652058383dded364
#
_entry.id   c677839db3206464652058383dded364
#
_cell.length_a   1.000
_cell.length_b   1.000
_cell.length_c   1.000
_cell.angle_alpha   90.00
_cell.angle_beta   90.00
_cell.angle_gamma   90.00
#
_symmetry.space_group_name_H-M   'P 1'
#
loop_
_entity.id
_entity.type
_entity.pdbx_description
1 polymer ?
#
loop_
_entity_poly.entity_id
_entity_poly.type
_entity_poly.pdbx_seq_one_letter_code
_entity_poly.pdbx_strand_id
1 'polypeptide(L)'
;MRLEAKLALFNALSKLLLVLLGVLIITPIVQRVAVAHTDLRLREKQRQVLALVRRDGLAAFVRAERSEAYADYNILKQEYISLTPLPGGPAAAAERIFEEPRQVDSDVEDFRILSAVVPAGEVGNRAFRLEIGSSLGTLELLTHTLRQLALWVLVAASLLTVLSDVAFAHYLLGPLRELAVRKLRGIRQPSEFSFEPIATSTTDFRRLDDGLNALMRQIQSAFEKEREFMSNVSHELLTPVSILQSRFENMLQDETLPEAHARQIVESQRTLYRLRNTVRTLLLIANIENEQYLRDEVVSLSQTVRDVAEELDDRRHQRDLALALDLAPDLVLPRANATLLHTLLRNLLANAIKYNHVGGRIGIVGRATPAGGYALRVEDTGPGIAAEHLPHLFDRFRRFATPGPGAPEGYGLGLPIAQTIAGFHGATLRAESTVGQGTAFVLDFAPVAS
;
A
#
# COMPACT_ATOMS: atom_id res chain seq x y z
N MET A 1 0.18 8.35 0.29
CA MET A 1 1.64 8.56 0.33
C MET A 1 2.31 7.33 0.91
N ARG A 2 3.38 6.83 0.27
CA ARG A 2 4.19 5.72 0.78
C ARG A 2 4.86 6.13 2.10
N LEU A 3 5.09 5.18 3.01
CA LEU A 3 5.72 5.42 4.31
C LEU A 3 7.08 6.13 4.17
N GLU A 4 7.88 5.69 3.19
CA GLU A 4 9.15 6.30 2.80
C GLU A 4 9.01 7.81 2.51
N ALA A 5 7.98 8.19 1.75
CA ALA A 5 7.74 9.60 1.41
C ALA A 5 7.29 10.44 2.62
N LYS A 6 6.56 9.86 3.57
CA LYS A 6 6.20 10.55 4.83
C LYS A 6 7.43 10.76 5.71
N LEU A 7 8.28 9.73 5.82
CA LEU A 7 9.51 9.80 6.60
C LEU A 7 10.49 10.83 6.01
N ALA A 8 10.68 10.79 4.69
CA ALA A 8 11.52 11.77 3.98
C ALA A 8 11.01 13.20 4.16
N LEU A 9 9.69 13.43 4.06
CA LEU A 9 9.09 14.74 4.26
C LEU A 9 9.27 15.24 5.71
N PHE A 10 9.06 14.36 6.70
CA PHE A 10 9.27 14.71 8.11
C PHE A 10 10.72 15.08 8.39
N ASN A 11 11.67 14.28 7.89
CA ASN A 11 13.10 14.56 8.03
C ASN A 11 13.51 15.84 7.33
N ALA A 12 13.03 16.08 6.10
CA ALA A 12 13.29 17.32 5.37
C ALA A 12 12.76 18.56 6.13
N LEU A 13 11.55 18.46 6.69
CA LEU A 13 10.96 19.55 7.47
C LEU A 13 11.73 19.83 8.75
N SER A 14 12.15 18.78 9.46
CA SER A 14 12.96 18.91 10.69
C SER A 14 14.33 19.53 10.42
N LYS A 15 14.98 19.18 9.29
CA LYS A 15 16.26 19.76 8.88
C LYS A 15 16.11 21.23 8.47
N LEU A 16 15.04 21.57 7.74
CA LEU A 16 14.73 22.96 7.41
C LEU A 16 14.58 23.81 8.65
N LEU A 17 13.86 23.30 9.68
CA LEU A 17 13.72 23.97 10.95
C LEU A 17 15.07 24.17 11.66
N LEU A 18 15.93 23.16 11.61
CA LEU A 18 17.26 23.19 12.22
C LEU A 18 18.18 24.21 11.53
N VAL A 19 18.12 24.31 10.19
CA VAL A 19 18.81 25.35 9.41
C VAL A 19 18.33 26.74 9.82
N LEU A 20 17.02 26.91 9.89
CA LEU A 20 16.42 28.22 10.25
C LEU A 20 16.81 28.63 11.67
N LEU A 21 16.80 27.72 12.61
CA LEU A 21 17.24 27.93 13.98
C LEU A 21 18.75 28.25 14.06
N GLY A 22 19.56 27.54 13.27
CA GLY A 22 21.00 27.80 13.16
C GLY A 22 21.31 29.21 12.66
N VAL A 23 20.63 29.65 11.61
CA VAL A 23 20.78 31.06 11.11
C VAL A 23 20.42 32.07 12.18
N LEU A 24 19.33 31.83 12.89
CA LEU A 24 18.86 32.73 13.96
C LEU A 24 19.87 32.86 15.12
N ILE A 25 20.59 31.76 15.43
CA ILE A 25 21.54 31.69 16.55
C ILE A 25 22.95 32.18 16.13
N ILE A 26 23.43 31.74 14.96
CA ILE A 26 24.80 32.04 14.52
C ILE A 26 25.00 33.56 14.30
N THR A 27 24.03 34.23 13.71
CA THR A 27 24.14 35.67 13.40
C THR A 27 24.47 36.54 14.63
N PRO A 28 23.71 36.49 15.73
CA PRO A 28 24.02 37.28 16.91
C PRO A 28 25.30 36.86 17.66
N ILE A 29 25.64 35.54 17.58
CA ILE A 29 26.86 35.03 18.19
C ILE A 29 28.08 35.62 17.47
N VAL A 30 28.12 35.55 16.13
CA VAL A 30 29.24 36.09 15.34
C VAL A 30 29.41 37.57 15.60
N GLN A 31 28.35 38.36 15.65
CA GLN A 31 28.40 39.77 15.97
C GLN A 31 28.97 40.02 17.37
N ARG A 32 28.49 39.33 18.41
CA ARG A 32 28.99 39.48 19.78
C ARG A 32 30.48 39.12 19.91
N VAL A 33 30.91 38.03 19.26
CA VAL A 33 32.31 37.64 19.27
C VAL A 33 33.18 38.65 18.58
N ALA A 34 32.74 39.19 17.43
CA ALA A 34 33.45 40.19 16.66
C ALA A 34 33.65 41.49 17.47
N VAL A 35 32.56 42.00 18.09
CA VAL A 35 32.60 43.18 18.95
C VAL A 35 33.49 42.98 20.18
N ALA A 36 33.36 41.83 20.85
CA ALA A 36 34.21 41.51 22.01
C ALA A 36 35.70 41.43 21.66
N HIS A 37 36.02 40.88 20.48
CA HIS A 37 37.40 40.84 19.98
C HIS A 37 37.95 42.21 19.70
N THR A 38 37.14 43.12 19.12
CA THR A 38 37.54 44.53 18.89
C THR A 38 37.78 45.26 20.21
N ASP A 39 36.93 45.08 21.21
CA ASP A 39 37.10 45.68 22.52
C ASP A 39 38.41 45.25 23.20
N LEU A 40 38.75 43.96 23.11
CA LEU A 40 40.02 43.46 23.61
C LEU A 40 41.22 44.06 22.87
N ARG A 41 41.14 44.19 21.55
CA ARG A 41 42.18 44.77 20.71
C ARG A 41 42.40 46.28 21.02
N LEU A 42 41.30 47.04 21.21
CA LEU A 42 41.38 48.45 21.60
C LEU A 42 42.06 48.62 22.96
N ARG A 43 41.76 47.77 23.94
CA ARG A 43 42.41 47.79 25.27
C ARG A 43 43.89 47.44 25.19
N GLU A 44 44.27 46.48 24.38
CA GLU A 44 45.67 46.14 24.19
C GLU A 44 46.45 47.27 23.51
N LYS A 45 45.83 47.90 22.51
CA LYS A 45 46.39 49.07 21.84
C LYS A 45 46.53 50.27 22.82
N GLN A 46 45.53 50.46 23.69
CA GLN A 46 45.63 51.47 24.76
C GLN A 46 46.88 51.29 25.66
N ARG A 47 47.14 49.99 26.05
CA ARG A 47 48.31 49.71 26.87
C ARG A 47 49.63 49.98 26.11
N GLN A 48 49.68 49.63 24.82
CA GLN A 48 50.83 49.91 23.96
C GLN A 48 51.06 51.43 23.78
N VAL A 49 50.00 52.17 23.50
CA VAL A 49 50.06 53.64 23.35
C VAL A 49 50.50 54.27 24.65
N LEU A 50 49.92 53.91 25.81
CA LEU A 50 50.33 54.47 27.11
C LEU A 50 51.80 54.14 27.45
N ALA A 51 52.28 52.92 27.11
CA ALA A 51 53.69 52.56 27.26
C ALA A 51 54.61 53.41 26.39
N LEU A 52 54.24 53.69 25.15
CA LEU A 52 54.96 54.54 24.21
C LEU A 52 55.01 56.00 24.70
N VAL A 53 53.86 56.50 25.11
CA VAL A 53 53.76 57.89 25.65
C VAL A 53 54.58 58.03 26.91
N ARG A 54 54.68 57.04 27.81
CA ARG A 54 55.51 57.07 29.00
C ARG A 54 57.01 57.04 28.67
N ARG A 55 57.42 56.35 27.59
CA ARG A 55 58.82 56.16 27.19
C ARG A 55 59.34 57.33 26.40
N ASP A 56 58.64 57.78 25.38
CA ASP A 56 59.11 58.73 24.36
C ASP A 56 58.37 60.08 24.41
N GLY A 57 57.41 60.25 25.33
CA GLY A 57 56.59 61.44 25.45
C GLY A 57 55.65 61.66 24.24
N LEU A 58 55.19 62.93 24.11
CA LEU A 58 54.31 63.32 22.99
C LEU A 58 55.04 63.45 21.64
N ALA A 59 56.37 63.41 21.64
CA ALA A 59 57.18 63.53 20.42
C ALA A 59 56.97 62.37 19.45
N ALA A 60 56.44 61.26 19.90
CA ALA A 60 56.05 60.13 19.08
C ALA A 60 54.82 60.37 18.19
N PHE A 61 54.07 61.46 18.46
CA PHE A 61 52.82 61.75 17.75
C PHE A 61 52.92 63.07 16.97
N VAL A 62 52.32 63.09 15.75
CA VAL A 62 52.31 64.32 14.91
C VAL A 62 51.29 65.28 15.47
N ARG A 63 51.74 66.55 15.67
CA ARG A 63 50.86 67.64 16.09
C ARG A 63 49.95 68.07 14.93
N ALA A 64 48.64 68.07 15.09
CA ALA A 64 47.70 68.54 14.09
C ALA A 64 47.84 70.10 13.90
N GLU A 65 47.92 70.53 12.64
CA GLU A 65 48.25 71.95 12.24
C GLU A 65 47.25 73.00 12.78
N ARG A 66 46.05 72.61 13.20
CA ARG A 66 44.98 73.53 13.63
C ARG A 66 44.43 73.31 15.05
N SER A 67 45.00 72.39 15.81
CA SER A 67 44.58 72.17 17.21
C SER A 67 45.76 71.73 18.08
N GLU A 68 45.68 71.91 19.42
CA GLU A 68 46.68 71.39 20.35
C GLU A 68 46.60 69.86 20.49
N ALA A 69 45.96 69.15 19.53
CA ALA A 69 45.79 67.71 19.53
C ALA A 69 46.96 67.04 18.79
N TYR A 70 47.38 65.91 19.31
CA TYR A 70 48.33 65.02 18.65
C TYR A 70 47.54 63.83 18.05
N ALA A 71 47.74 63.59 16.78
CA ALA A 71 47.03 62.51 16.09
C ALA A 71 48.00 61.60 15.32
N ASP A 72 47.79 60.33 15.30
CA ASP A 72 48.38 59.36 14.39
C ASP A 72 47.22 58.58 13.71
N TYR A 73 47.09 58.70 12.42
CA TYR A 73 46.06 58.06 11.61
C TYR A 73 46.70 57.08 10.68
N ASN A 74 46.48 55.82 10.90
CA ASN A 74 46.99 54.75 10.05
C ASN A 74 45.90 54.33 9.06
N ILE A 75 45.93 54.90 7.87
CA ILE A 75 44.97 54.65 6.76
C ILE A 75 44.92 53.16 6.43
N LEU A 76 46.07 52.49 6.37
CA LEU A 76 46.14 51.08 6.01
C LEU A 76 45.49 50.12 7.04
N LYS A 77 45.40 50.55 8.28
CA LYS A 77 44.79 49.77 9.38
C LYS A 77 43.41 50.25 9.77
N GLN A 78 42.94 51.35 9.17
CA GLN A 78 41.68 51.99 9.56
C GLN A 78 41.56 52.19 11.07
N GLU A 79 42.68 52.53 11.69
CA GLU A 79 42.77 52.81 13.11
C GLU A 79 43.25 54.27 13.29
N TYR A 80 42.70 54.95 14.25
CA TYR A 80 43.22 56.25 14.63
C TYR A 80 43.51 56.35 16.12
N ILE A 81 44.51 57.17 16.50
CA ILE A 81 44.84 57.49 17.86
C ILE A 81 44.80 58.98 17.96
N SER A 82 44.07 59.53 18.90
CA SER A 82 44.00 60.99 19.18
C SER A 82 44.25 61.26 20.64
N LEU A 83 45.11 62.21 20.89
CA LEU A 83 45.42 62.76 22.21
C LEU A 83 45.04 64.21 22.24
N THR A 84 43.90 64.58 22.87
CA THR A 84 43.39 65.93 22.99
C THR A 84 43.62 66.45 24.40
N PRO A 85 44.23 67.64 24.57
CA PRO A 85 44.41 68.28 25.91
C PRO A 85 43.06 68.62 26.52
N LEU A 86 42.88 68.28 27.78
CA LEU A 86 41.66 68.59 28.54
C LEU A 86 41.83 69.94 29.19
N PRO A 87 40.96 70.93 28.91
CA PRO A 87 40.96 72.22 29.59
C PRO A 87 40.40 72.08 31.01
N GLY A 88 41.31 72.19 32.03
CA GLY A 88 40.92 72.33 33.43
C GLY A 88 40.63 71.04 34.23
N GLY A 89 41.54 70.76 35.17
CA GLY A 89 41.32 69.88 36.36
C GLY A 89 41.21 68.35 36.12
N PRO A 90 41.46 67.56 37.14
CA PRO A 90 41.40 66.10 37.00
C PRO A 90 39.97 65.62 36.94
N ALA A 91 39.47 65.53 35.74
CA ALA A 91 38.24 64.74 35.50
C ALA A 91 38.58 63.28 35.49
N ALA A 92 38.22 62.59 36.56
CA ALA A 92 38.23 61.11 36.55
C ALA A 92 37.13 60.57 35.58
N ALA A 93 37.40 60.69 34.29
CA ALA A 93 36.52 60.04 33.30
C ALA A 93 36.86 58.54 33.24
N ALA A 94 35.92 57.70 33.62
CA ALA A 94 36.04 56.28 33.47
C ALA A 94 36.24 55.88 31.97
N GLU A 95 37.05 54.91 31.73
CA GLU A 95 37.20 54.28 30.38
C GLU A 95 35.83 53.99 29.82
N ARG A 96 35.56 54.39 28.59
CA ARG A 96 34.30 54.11 27.87
C ARG A 96 34.63 53.60 26.48
N ILE A 97 33.91 52.59 26.08
CA ILE A 97 33.94 52.08 24.72
C ILE A 97 32.55 52.33 24.13
N PHE A 98 32.47 53.01 23.00
CA PHE A 98 31.22 53.38 22.33
C PHE A 98 31.41 53.35 20.82
N GLU A 99 30.30 53.37 20.08
CA GLU A 99 30.27 53.46 18.64
C GLU A 99 29.89 54.88 18.21
N GLU A 100 30.60 55.36 17.22
CA GLU A 100 30.35 56.70 16.66
C GLU A 100 30.66 56.70 15.16
N PRO A 101 29.73 57.19 14.32
CA PRO A 101 30.00 57.35 12.88
C PRO A 101 30.99 58.51 12.71
N ARG A 102 32.04 58.26 11.93
CA ARG A 102 33.05 59.27 11.56
C ARG A 102 33.25 59.32 10.07
N GLN A 103 33.47 60.55 9.55
CA GLN A 103 33.77 60.76 8.15
C GLN A 103 35.25 60.46 7.91
N VAL A 104 35.50 59.46 7.03
CA VAL A 104 36.85 59.11 6.56
C VAL A 104 36.84 59.30 5.06
N ASP A 105 37.64 60.27 4.58
CA ASP A 105 37.67 60.73 3.20
C ASP A 105 36.26 61.15 2.71
N SER A 106 35.61 60.42 1.84
CA SER A 106 34.28 60.68 1.27
C SER A 106 33.16 59.86 1.92
N ASP A 107 33.49 58.85 2.71
CA ASP A 107 32.52 57.90 3.30
C ASP A 107 32.35 58.06 4.82
N VAL A 108 31.16 57.74 5.31
CA VAL A 108 30.88 57.70 6.74
C VAL A 108 31.01 56.24 7.18
N GLU A 109 32.00 55.99 8.03
CA GLU A 109 32.24 54.68 8.62
C GLU A 109 31.96 54.67 10.12
N ASP A 110 31.39 53.57 10.61
CA ASP A 110 31.18 53.37 12.04
C ASP A 110 32.49 52.94 12.69
N PHE A 111 32.88 53.67 13.71
CA PHE A 111 34.08 53.39 14.50
C PHE A 111 33.72 52.92 15.89
N ARG A 112 34.39 51.89 16.37
CA ARG A 112 34.42 51.48 17.77
C ARG A 112 35.54 52.24 18.47
N ILE A 113 35.18 53.09 19.40
CA ILE A 113 36.10 54.06 20.01
C ILE A 113 36.25 53.72 21.49
N LEU A 114 37.50 53.59 21.92
CA LEU A 114 37.89 53.57 23.33
C LEU A 114 38.37 54.94 23.72
N SER A 115 37.71 55.60 24.70
CA SER A 115 38.08 56.89 25.27
C SER A 115 38.51 56.70 26.69
N ALA A 116 39.72 57.16 27.01
CA ALA A 116 40.30 57.14 28.37
C ALA A 116 40.99 58.44 28.68
N VAL A 117 41.06 58.79 29.93
CA VAL A 117 41.79 59.99 30.40
C VAL A 117 43.18 59.59 30.87
N VAL A 118 44.21 60.28 30.35
CA VAL A 118 45.59 60.19 30.82
C VAL A 118 45.85 61.34 31.79
N PRO A 119 46.11 61.05 33.05
CA PRO A 119 46.25 62.11 34.08
C PRO A 119 47.49 62.96 33.88
N ALA A 120 47.45 64.20 34.40
CA ALA A 120 48.60 65.04 34.45
C ALA A 120 49.70 64.40 35.32
N GLY A 121 50.93 64.39 34.79
CA GLY A 121 52.08 63.72 35.43
C GLY A 121 52.53 62.46 34.69
N GLU A 122 51.70 61.83 33.90
CA GLU A 122 52.13 60.71 33.04
C GLU A 122 52.67 61.18 31.68
N VAL A 123 52.20 62.32 31.16
CA VAL A 123 52.55 62.82 29.80
C VAL A 123 52.91 64.34 29.85
N GLY A 124 53.27 64.87 30.95
CA GLY A 124 53.56 66.32 31.14
C GLY A 124 52.65 66.99 32.17
N ASN A 125 52.56 68.35 32.14
CA ASN A 125 51.83 69.08 33.15
C ASN A 125 50.34 69.28 32.92
N ARG A 126 49.75 68.59 31.90
CA ARG A 126 48.34 68.66 31.50
C ARG A 126 47.73 67.25 31.35
N ALA A 127 46.45 67.11 31.61
CA ALA A 127 45.71 65.87 31.35
C ALA A 127 45.28 65.79 29.88
N PHE A 128 45.26 64.59 29.30
CA PHE A 128 44.88 64.38 27.91
C PHE A 128 43.76 63.37 27.85
N ARG A 129 42.85 63.48 26.84
CA ARG A 129 41.91 62.49 26.48
C ARG A 129 42.55 61.63 25.35
N LEU A 130 42.78 60.39 25.62
CA LEU A 130 43.21 59.42 24.64
C LEU A 130 41.99 58.77 24.01
N GLU A 131 41.83 58.85 22.69
CA GLU A 131 40.84 58.16 21.92
C GLU A 131 41.56 57.21 20.92
N ILE A 132 41.16 55.96 20.94
CA ILE A 132 41.65 54.95 20.01
C ILE A 132 40.43 54.41 19.32
N GLY A 133 40.32 54.57 18.01
CA GLY A 133 39.22 54.12 17.20
C GLY A 133 39.66 53.05 16.18
N SER A 134 38.84 52.08 15.98
CA SER A 134 39.00 51.08 14.94
C SER A 134 37.73 51.02 14.08
N SER A 135 37.87 51.10 12.77
CA SER A 135 36.73 51.02 11.84
C SER A 135 36.06 49.61 11.95
N LEU A 136 34.76 49.62 11.98
CA LEU A 136 33.93 48.41 11.94
C LEU A 136 33.72 47.90 10.51
N GLY A 137 34.02 48.66 9.47
CA GLY A 137 33.81 48.28 8.07
C GLY A 137 34.56 47.01 7.66
N THR A 138 35.84 46.92 8.10
CA THR A 138 36.63 45.67 7.85
C THR A 138 36.09 44.48 8.61
N LEU A 139 35.52 44.71 9.79
CA LEU A 139 34.88 43.70 10.63
C LEU A 139 33.57 43.23 10.01
N GLU A 140 32.78 44.14 9.46
CA GLU A 140 31.53 43.79 8.78
C GLU A 140 31.77 42.89 7.58
N LEU A 141 32.82 43.15 6.80
CA LEU A 141 33.18 42.34 5.64
C LEU A 141 33.57 40.90 6.08
N LEU A 142 34.38 40.79 7.13
CA LEU A 142 34.79 39.49 7.71
C LEU A 142 33.60 38.76 8.34
N THR A 143 32.74 39.45 9.08
CA THR A 143 31.57 38.87 9.71
C THR A 143 30.57 38.38 8.66
N HIS A 144 30.38 39.17 7.58
CA HIS A 144 29.55 38.78 6.46
C HIS A 144 30.07 37.50 5.77
N THR A 145 31.37 37.44 5.51
CA THR A 145 32.01 36.26 4.87
C THR A 145 31.91 35.01 5.77
N LEU A 146 32.20 35.15 7.06
CA LEU A 146 32.07 34.07 8.04
C LEU A 146 30.62 33.60 8.17
N ARG A 147 29.65 34.50 8.16
CA ARG A 147 28.23 34.16 8.19
C ARG A 147 27.80 33.39 6.95
N GLN A 148 28.22 33.85 5.78
CA GLN A 148 27.95 33.14 4.52
C GLN A 148 28.55 31.72 4.53
N LEU A 149 29.81 31.57 4.93
CA LEU A 149 30.49 30.29 5.03
C LEU A 149 29.78 29.34 6.00
N ALA A 150 29.42 29.85 7.20
CA ALA A 150 28.65 29.06 8.16
C ALA A 150 27.29 28.62 7.62
N LEU A 151 26.62 29.46 6.85
CA LEU A 151 25.35 29.19 6.21
C LEU A 151 25.50 28.07 5.14
N TRP A 152 26.53 28.17 4.29
CA TRP A 152 26.82 27.15 3.31
C TRP A 152 27.18 25.79 3.90
N VAL A 153 27.97 25.76 4.99
CA VAL A 153 28.29 24.54 5.72
C VAL A 153 27.03 23.92 6.32
N LEU A 154 26.15 24.74 6.91
CA LEU A 154 24.89 24.27 7.49
C LEU A 154 23.95 23.68 6.43
N VAL A 155 23.83 24.34 5.29
CA VAL A 155 23.03 23.83 4.15
C VAL A 155 23.62 22.54 3.60
N ALA A 156 24.93 22.47 3.40
CA ALA A 156 25.60 21.27 2.89
C ALA A 156 25.44 20.11 3.87
N ALA A 157 25.64 20.32 5.17
CA ALA A 157 25.43 19.29 6.20
C ALA A 157 23.97 18.83 6.26
N SER A 158 23.01 19.76 6.14
CA SER A 158 21.59 19.40 6.09
C SER A 158 21.24 18.57 4.86
N LEU A 159 21.74 18.92 3.68
CA LEU A 159 21.55 18.15 2.46
C LEU A 159 22.14 16.74 2.57
N LEU A 160 23.37 16.64 3.07
CA LEU A 160 24.03 15.35 3.27
C LEU A 160 23.24 14.43 4.21
N THR A 161 22.72 15.00 5.34
CA THR A 161 21.90 14.20 6.27
C THR A 161 20.58 13.77 5.65
N VAL A 162 19.89 14.62 4.87
CA VAL A 162 18.66 14.23 4.16
C VAL A 162 18.92 13.10 3.18
N LEU A 163 19.99 13.17 2.39
CA LEU A 163 20.38 12.09 1.47
C LEU A 163 20.68 10.79 2.22
N SER A 164 21.41 10.88 3.33
CA SER A 164 21.71 9.72 4.19
C SER A 164 20.43 9.10 4.78
N ASP A 165 19.49 9.92 5.26
CA ASP A 165 18.21 9.46 5.83
C ASP A 165 17.35 8.76 4.79
N VAL A 166 17.28 9.27 3.55
CA VAL A 166 16.55 8.64 2.44
C VAL A 166 17.17 7.29 2.06
N ALA A 167 18.50 7.24 1.94
CA ALA A 167 19.22 6.02 1.63
C ALA A 167 19.03 4.96 2.74
N PHE A 168 19.12 5.37 4.00
CA PHE A 168 18.91 4.50 5.16
C PHE A 168 17.46 3.98 5.24
N ALA A 169 16.47 4.84 5.02
CA ALA A 169 15.07 4.45 4.99
C ALA A 169 14.79 3.42 3.88
N HIS A 170 15.36 3.61 2.69
CA HIS A 170 15.22 2.68 1.59
C HIS A 170 15.86 1.31 1.90
N TYR A 171 17.05 1.31 2.49
CA TYR A 171 17.75 0.10 2.94
C TYR A 171 16.99 -0.62 4.05
N LEU A 172 16.51 0.10 5.06
CA LEU A 172 15.81 -0.47 6.21
C LEU A 172 14.43 -1.03 5.85
N LEU A 173 13.68 -0.35 4.97
CA LEU A 173 12.31 -0.76 4.59
C LEU A 173 12.28 -1.76 3.40
N GLY A 174 13.41 -1.99 2.75
CA GLY A 174 13.53 -2.96 1.66
C GLY A 174 12.97 -4.34 1.99
N PRO A 175 13.40 -4.99 3.10
CA PRO A 175 12.91 -6.31 3.51
C PRO A 175 11.39 -6.35 3.77
N LEU A 176 10.82 -5.28 4.34
CA LEU A 176 9.36 -5.19 4.57
C LEU A 176 8.58 -5.16 3.24
N ARG A 177 9.11 -4.45 2.25
CA ARG A 177 8.52 -4.41 0.92
C ARG A 177 8.61 -5.78 0.22
N GLU A 178 9.72 -6.47 0.40
CA GLU A 178 9.93 -7.81 -0.14
C GLU A 178 8.98 -8.82 0.51
N LEU A 179 8.78 -8.77 1.85
CA LEU A 179 7.75 -9.52 2.57
C LEU A 179 6.36 -9.29 1.97
N ALA A 180 5.97 -8.02 1.81
CA ALA A 180 4.65 -7.67 1.30
C ALA A 180 4.43 -8.11 -0.15
N VAL A 181 5.45 -8.03 -1.01
CA VAL A 181 5.34 -8.35 -2.43
C VAL A 181 5.48 -9.85 -2.69
N ARG A 182 6.48 -10.52 -2.10
CA ARG A 182 6.74 -11.93 -2.37
C ARG A 182 5.83 -12.89 -1.60
N LYS A 183 5.47 -12.52 -0.34
CA LYS A 183 4.75 -13.44 0.55
C LYS A 183 3.28 -13.13 0.75
N LEU A 184 2.82 -11.92 0.44
CA LEU A 184 1.42 -11.56 0.69
C LEU A 184 0.65 -11.17 -0.57
N ARG A 185 1.35 -10.74 -1.63
CA ARG A 185 0.68 -10.26 -2.83
C ARG A 185 0.42 -11.38 -3.82
N GLY A 186 -0.85 -11.61 -4.15
CA GLY A 186 -1.25 -12.53 -5.22
C GLY A 186 -1.46 -13.97 -4.78
N ILE A 187 -1.27 -14.31 -3.50
CA ILE A 187 -1.54 -15.64 -2.98
C ILE A 187 -3.06 -15.84 -2.95
N ARG A 188 -3.51 -16.82 -3.69
CA ARG A 188 -4.91 -17.27 -3.69
C ARG A 188 -5.06 -18.60 -2.96
N GLN A 189 -4.03 -19.45 -2.97
CA GLN A 189 -4.02 -20.73 -2.30
C GLN A 189 -2.83 -20.85 -1.35
N PRO A 190 -2.99 -21.52 -0.20
CA PRO A 190 -1.88 -21.74 0.73
C PRO A 190 -0.66 -22.44 0.10
N SER A 191 -0.87 -23.23 -0.95
CA SER A 191 0.17 -23.93 -1.70
C SER A 191 1.06 -23.00 -2.54
N GLU A 192 0.60 -21.80 -2.86
CA GLU A 192 1.35 -20.79 -3.63
C GLU A 192 2.30 -19.98 -2.75
N PHE A 193 2.25 -20.17 -1.43
CA PHE A 193 3.08 -19.41 -0.49
C PHE A 193 4.54 -19.80 -0.56
N SER A 194 5.43 -18.82 -0.76
CA SER A 194 6.87 -19.04 -0.73
C SER A 194 7.40 -19.06 0.70
N PHE A 195 7.96 -20.20 1.12
CA PHE A 195 8.62 -20.37 2.41
C PHE A 195 10.09 -19.93 2.42
N GLU A 196 10.60 -19.43 1.29
CA GLU A 196 11.98 -18.95 1.21
C GLU A 196 12.21 -17.80 2.19
N PRO A 197 13.29 -17.87 3.00
CA PRO A 197 13.61 -16.81 3.95
C PRO A 197 13.97 -15.52 3.21
N ILE A 198 13.52 -14.39 3.73
CA ILE A 198 13.88 -13.09 3.17
C ILE A 198 15.26 -12.67 3.68
N ALA A 199 16.10 -12.21 2.75
CA ALA A 199 17.42 -11.69 3.08
C ALA A 199 17.30 -10.39 3.88
N THR A 200 17.54 -10.45 5.20
CA THR A 200 17.51 -9.30 6.08
C THR A 200 18.61 -9.37 7.14
N SER A 201 19.22 -8.22 7.43
CA SER A 201 20.18 -8.06 8.53
C SER A 201 19.48 -7.79 9.88
N THR A 202 18.19 -7.47 9.87
CA THR A 202 17.42 -7.05 11.04
C THR A 202 16.73 -8.25 11.69
N THR A 203 16.96 -8.48 12.97
CA THR A 203 16.36 -9.59 13.74
C THR A 203 14.85 -9.53 13.80
N ASP A 204 14.26 -8.33 13.83
CA ASP A 204 12.81 -8.16 13.92
C ASP A 204 12.11 -8.59 12.61
N PHE A 205 12.68 -8.26 11.46
CA PHE A 205 12.15 -8.74 10.18
C PHE A 205 12.31 -10.23 9.99
N ARG A 206 13.40 -10.81 10.50
CA ARG A 206 13.58 -12.28 10.52
C ARG A 206 12.51 -12.95 11.38
N ARG A 207 12.26 -12.45 12.59
CA ARG A 207 11.18 -12.95 13.46
C ARG A 207 9.80 -12.83 12.82
N LEU A 208 9.54 -11.72 12.12
CA LEU A 208 8.29 -11.53 11.39
C LEU A 208 8.16 -12.56 10.26
N ASP A 209 9.23 -12.79 9.50
CA ASP A 209 9.27 -13.78 8.42
C ASP A 209 9.06 -15.21 8.94
N ASP A 210 9.74 -15.57 10.03
CA ASP A 210 9.59 -16.87 10.70
C ASP A 210 8.17 -17.07 11.23
N GLY A 211 7.59 -16.03 11.86
CA GLY A 211 6.22 -16.03 12.33
C GLY A 211 5.20 -16.21 11.21
N LEU A 212 5.39 -15.49 10.09
CA LEU A 212 4.55 -15.62 8.91
C LEU A 212 4.65 -17.02 8.28
N ASN A 213 5.87 -17.56 8.18
CA ASN A 213 6.10 -18.93 7.70
C ASN A 213 5.43 -19.97 8.62
N ALA A 214 5.49 -19.79 9.94
CA ALA A 214 4.85 -20.69 10.90
C ALA A 214 3.33 -20.67 10.79
N LEU A 215 2.73 -19.47 10.70
CA LEU A 215 1.29 -19.30 10.48
C LEU A 215 0.83 -19.94 9.18
N MET A 216 1.58 -19.73 8.09
CA MET A 216 1.21 -20.28 6.79
C MET A 216 1.30 -21.81 6.75
N ARG A 217 2.31 -22.41 7.42
CA ARG A 217 2.38 -23.88 7.61
C ARG A 217 1.18 -24.41 8.38
N GLN A 218 0.74 -23.70 9.42
CA GLN A 218 -0.45 -24.09 10.18
C GLN A 218 -1.72 -24.03 9.32
N ILE A 219 -1.88 -22.97 8.51
CA ILE A 219 -3.00 -22.84 7.57
C ILE A 219 -2.97 -23.97 6.54
N GLN A 220 -1.81 -24.24 5.93
CA GLN A 220 -1.64 -25.30 4.96
C GLN A 220 -1.97 -26.67 5.56
N SER A 221 -1.49 -26.97 6.76
CA SER A 221 -1.80 -28.21 7.45
C SER A 221 -3.30 -28.35 7.80
N ALA A 222 -3.96 -27.26 8.19
CA ALA A 222 -5.40 -27.26 8.44
C ALA A 222 -6.18 -27.53 7.14
N PHE A 223 -5.76 -26.91 6.05
CA PHE A 223 -6.36 -27.11 4.72
C PHE A 223 -6.19 -28.54 4.19
N GLU A 224 -4.99 -29.13 4.36
CA GLU A 224 -4.73 -30.54 4.01
C GLU A 224 -5.59 -31.51 4.83
N LYS A 225 -5.71 -31.27 6.13
CA LYS A 225 -6.58 -32.11 7.02
C LYS A 225 -8.05 -32.00 6.64
N GLU A 226 -8.53 -30.82 6.30
CA GLU A 226 -9.90 -30.62 5.85
C GLU A 226 -10.17 -31.33 4.53
N ARG A 227 -9.22 -31.26 3.59
CA ARG A 227 -9.28 -31.99 2.33
C ARG A 227 -9.32 -33.52 2.53
N GLU A 228 -8.46 -34.04 3.39
CA GLU A 228 -8.43 -35.46 3.74
C GLU A 228 -9.75 -35.90 4.42
N PHE A 229 -10.24 -35.08 5.37
CA PHE A 229 -11.51 -35.31 6.03
C PHE A 229 -12.67 -35.39 5.03
N MET A 230 -12.78 -34.42 4.09
CA MET A 230 -13.83 -34.44 3.07
C MET A 230 -13.75 -35.65 2.15
N SER A 231 -12.55 -36.07 1.76
CA SER A 231 -12.34 -37.29 0.96
C SER A 231 -12.79 -38.54 1.71
N ASN A 232 -12.39 -38.66 2.98
CA ASN A 232 -12.73 -39.81 3.81
C ASN A 232 -14.25 -39.90 4.08
N VAL A 233 -14.88 -38.76 4.44
CA VAL A 233 -16.34 -38.67 4.61
C VAL A 233 -17.07 -39.07 3.34
N SER A 234 -16.56 -38.70 2.16
CA SER A 234 -17.14 -39.11 0.86
C SER A 234 -17.20 -40.61 0.74
N HIS A 235 -16.08 -41.27 0.99
CA HIS A 235 -15.97 -42.73 0.88
C HIS A 235 -16.79 -43.46 1.95
N GLU A 236 -16.69 -43.03 3.19
CA GLU A 236 -17.39 -43.64 4.34
C GLU A 236 -18.91 -43.49 4.28
N LEU A 237 -19.45 -42.44 3.67
CA LEU A 237 -20.89 -42.24 3.49
C LEU A 237 -21.42 -42.95 2.24
N LEU A 238 -20.68 -43.00 1.15
CA LEU A 238 -21.16 -43.57 -0.10
C LEU A 238 -21.10 -45.11 -0.12
N THR A 239 -20.16 -45.70 0.58
CA THR A 239 -19.98 -47.15 0.67
C THR A 239 -21.21 -47.88 1.26
N PRO A 240 -21.71 -47.52 2.49
CA PRO A 240 -22.89 -48.21 3.05
C PRO A 240 -24.16 -47.98 2.20
N VAL A 241 -24.30 -46.80 1.60
CA VAL A 241 -25.43 -46.52 0.69
C VAL A 241 -25.39 -47.44 -0.52
N SER A 242 -24.21 -47.65 -1.10
CA SER A 242 -24.06 -48.55 -2.25
C SER A 242 -24.32 -50.00 -1.88
N ILE A 243 -23.88 -50.44 -0.70
CA ILE A 243 -24.18 -51.79 -0.18
C ILE A 243 -25.69 -52.01 -0.02
N LEU A 244 -26.40 -51.04 0.57
CA LEU A 244 -27.85 -51.11 0.75
C LEU A 244 -28.58 -51.11 -0.60
N GLN A 245 -28.12 -50.32 -1.57
CA GLN A 245 -28.68 -50.32 -2.93
C GLN A 245 -28.55 -51.72 -3.58
N SER A 246 -27.35 -52.30 -3.54
CA SER A 246 -27.12 -53.63 -4.09
C SER A 246 -27.96 -54.69 -3.40
N ARG A 247 -28.14 -54.62 -2.07
CA ARG A 247 -29.01 -55.53 -1.35
C ARG A 247 -30.47 -55.42 -1.82
N PHE A 248 -31.00 -54.23 -1.97
CA PHE A 248 -32.36 -54.03 -2.46
C PHE A 248 -32.53 -54.45 -3.92
N GLU A 249 -31.52 -54.26 -4.77
CA GLU A 249 -31.51 -54.78 -6.16
C GLU A 249 -31.59 -56.29 -6.18
N ASN A 250 -30.80 -56.97 -5.33
CA ASN A 250 -30.84 -58.42 -5.22
C ASN A 250 -32.19 -58.95 -4.69
N MET A 251 -32.81 -58.24 -3.71
CA MET A 251 -34.13 -58.61 -3.21
C MET A 251 -35.24 -58.51 -4.25
N LEU A 252 -35.14 -57.52 -5.17
CA LEU A 252 -36.10 -57.35 -6.27
C LEU A 252 -35.97 -58.41 -7.39
N GLN A 253 -34.88 -59.17 -7.40
CA GLN A 253 -34.69 -60.27 -8.33
C GLN A 253 -35.41 -61.56 -7.89
N ASP A 254 -35.93 -61.60 -6.65
CA ASP A 254 -36.69 -62.76 -6.13
C ASP A 254 -38.13 -62.72 -6.72
N GLU A 255 -38.41 -63.63 -7.64
CA GLU A 255 -39.70 -63.77 -8.29
C GLU A 255 -40.84 -64.14 -7.34
N THR A 256 -40.50 -64.62 -6.13
CA THR A 256 -41.49 -65.00 -5.08
C THR A 256 -41.89 -63.85 -4.18
N LEU A 257 -41.28 -62.64 -4.38
CA LEU A 257 -41.50 -61.47 -3.53
C LEU A 257 -42.93 -60.91 -3.70
N PRO A 258 -43.73 -60.79 -2.63
CA PRO A 258 -45.08 -60.20 -2.71
C PRO A 258 -45.01 -58.76 -3.25
N GLU A 259 -45.95 -58.40 -4.13
CA GLU A 259 -45.98 -57.08 -4.81
C GLU A 259 -45.97 -55.89 -3.84
N ALA A 260 -46.58 -56.01 -2.67
CA ALA A 260 -46.54 -54.98 -1.61
C ALA A 260 -45.15 -54.72 -1.09
N HIS A 261 -44.35 -55.80 -0.87
CA HIS A 261 -42.95 -55.66 -0.44
C HIS A 261 -42.05 -55.15 -1.54
N ALA A 262 -42.26 -55.58 -2.80
CA ALA A 262 -41.53 -55.06 -3.94
C ALA A 262 -41.71 -53.55 -4.07
N ARG A 263 -42.91 -53.01 -3.92
CA ARG A 263 -43.18 -51.57 -3.91
C ARG A 263 -42.44 -50.83 -2.77
N GLN A 264 -42.42 -51.37 -1.55
CA GLN A 264 -41.67 -50.77 -0.45
C GLN A 264 -40.17 -50.75 -0.71
N ILE A 265 -39.61 -51.79 -1.30
CA ILE A 265 -38.19 -51.82 -1.67
C ILE A 265 -37.88 -50.79 -2.73
N VAL A 266 -38.70 -50.65 -3.76
CA VAL A 266 -38.53 -49.60 -4.78
C VAL A 266 -38.58 -48.19 -4.17
N GLU A 267 -39.48 -47.91 -3.22
CA GLU A 267 -39.53 -46.63 -2.50
C GLU A 267 -38.28 -46.42 -1.65
N SER A 268 -37.79 -47.45 -0.98
CA SER A 268 -36.55 -47.41 -0.20
C SER A 268 -35.33 -47.17 -1.09
N GLN A 269 -35.25 -47.83 -2.24
CA GLN A 269 -34.21 -47.58 -3.25
C GLN A 269 -34.24 -46.11 -3.75
N ARG A 270 -35.42 -45.57 -4.04
CA ARG A 270 -35.57 -44.15 -4.42
C ARG A 270 -35.06 -43.23 -3.32
N THR A 271 -35.31 -43.56 -2.05
CA THR A 271 -34.82 -42.79 -0.91
C THR A 271 -33.30 -42.86 -0.78
N LEU A 272 -32.71 -44.06 -0.93
CA LEU A 272 -31.25 -44.21 -0.95
C LEU A 272 -30.58 -43.52 -2.12
N TYR A 273 -31.20 -43.59 -3.29
CA TYR A 273 -30.71 -42.85 -4.46
C TYR A 273 -30.69 -41.35 -4.22
N ARG A 274 -31.74 -40.83 -3.56
CA ARG A 274 -31.85 -39.45 -3.13
C ARG A 274 -30.72 -39.09 -2.17
N LEU A 275 -30.50 -39.90 -1.13
CA LEU A 275 -29.45 -39.65 -0.13
C LEU A 275 -28.07 -39.63 -0.79
N ARG A 276 -27.77 -40.62 -1.64
CA ARG A 276 -26.50 -40.69 -2.39
C ARG A 276 -26.23 -39.43 -3.19
N ASN A 277 -27.23 -38.97 -3.97
CA ASN A 277 -27.08 -37.79 -4.79
C ASN A 277 -26.91 -36.51 -3.94
N THR A 278 -27.62 -36.41 -2.81
CA THR A 278 -27.47 -35.32 -1.86
C THR A 278 -26.05 -35.25 -1.29
N VAL A 279 -25.55 -36.38 -0.79
CA VAL A 279 -24.17 -36.48 -0.26
C VAL A 279 -23.15 -36.12 -1.33
N ARG A 280 -23.23 -36.72 -2.54
CA ARG A 280 -22.33 -36.39 -3.64
C ARG A 280 -22.33 -34.91 -3.98
N THR A 281 -23.50 -34.32 -3.99
CA THR A 281 -23.63 -32.87 -4.29
C THR A 281 -23.01 -31.99 -3.23
N LEU A 282 -23.27 -32.29 -1.95
CA LEU A 282 -22.67 -31.52 -0.85
C LEU A 282 -21.15 -31.62 -0.86
N LEU A 283 -20.63 -32.83 -1.13
CA LEU A 283 -19.20 -33.06 -1.25
C LEU A 283 -18.60 -32.34 -2.46
N LEU A 284 -19.28 -32.32 -3.61
CA LEU A 284 -18.85 -31.57 -4.78
C LEU A 284 -18.78 -30.07 -4.49
N ILE A 285 -19.81 -29.52 -3.83
CA ILE A 285 -19.82 -28.11 -3.45
C ILE A 285 -18.68 -27.80 -2.46
N ALA A 286 -18.50 -28.63 -1.42
CA ALA A 286 -17.43 -28.46 -0.46
C ALA A 286 -16.04 -28.54 -1.11
N ASN A 287 -15.84 -29.48 -2.03
CA ASN A 287 -14.58 -29.60 -2.78
C ASN A 287 -14.29 -28.39 -3.68
N ILE A 288 -15.35 -27.78 -4.26
CA ILE A 288 -15.20 -26.57 -5.07
C ILE A 288 -14.90 -25.35 -4.16
N GLU A 289 -15.65 -25.20 -3.05
CA GLU A 289 -15.45 -24.12 -2.06
C GLU A 289 -14.06 -24.18 -1.41
N ASN A 290 -13.52 -25.40 -1.21
CA ASN A 290 -12.17 -25.65 -0.69
C ASN A 290 -11.09 -25.70 -1.81
N GLU A 291 -11.38 -25.17 -2.98
CA GLU A 291 -10.44 -25.02 -4.10
C GLU A 291 -9.68 -26.33 -4.47
N GLN A 292 -10.31 -27.48 -4.31
CA GLN A 292 -9.71 -28.79 -4.63
C GLN A 292 -9.62 -29.07 -6.14
N TYR A 293 -10.29 -28.26 -6.95
CA TYR A 293 -10.24 -28.34 -8.40
C TYR A 293 -9.26 -27.31 -8.97
N LEU A 294 -8.53 -27.73 -10.02
CA LEU A 294 -7.64 -26.82 -10.75
C LEU A 294 -8.38 -26.23 -11.96
N ARG A 295 -8.01 -25.03 -12.34
CA ARG A 295 -8.42 -24.34 -13.57
C ARG A 295 -7.22 -24.19 -14.48
N ASP A 296 -6.72 -25.27 -15.00
CA ASP A 296 -5.50 -25.36 -15.81
C ASP A 296 -5.74 -25.87 -17.24
N GLU A 297 -7.00 -26.15 -17.57
CA GLU A 297 -7.39 -26.64 -18.89
C GLU A 297 -7.88 -25.52 -19.80
N VAL A 298 -7.66 -25.67 -21.09
CA VAL A 298 -8.27 -24.85 -22.16
C VAL A 298 -9.53 -25.55 -22.61
N VAL A 299 -10.71 -24.99 -22.37
CA VAL A 299 -11.99 -25.62 -22.63
C VAL A 299 -12.80 -24.87 -23.66
N SER A 300 -13.25 -25.55 -24.71
CA SER A 300 -14.23 -25.02 -25.68
C SER A 300 -15.65 -25.18 -25.14
N LEU A 301 -16.26 -24.05 -24.71
CA LEU A 301 -17.67 -24.04 -24.27
C LEU A 301 -18.61 -24.54 -25.37
N SER A 302 -18.36 -24.19 -26.62
CA SER A 302 -19.19 -24.61 -27.76
C SER A 302 -19.17 -26.14 -27.97
N GLN A 303 -18.02 -26.76 -27.73
CA GLN A 303 -17.90 -28.24 -27.82
C GLN A 303 -18.56 -28.87 -26.59
N THR A 304 -18.29 -28.38 -25.38
CA THR A 304 -18.91 -28.94 -24.16
C THR A 304 -20.44 -28.88 -24.21
N VAL A 305 -21.02 -27.80 -24.77
CA VAL A 305 -22.48 -27.69 -24.97
C VAL A 305 -22.96 -28.81 -25.92
N ARG A 306 -22.25 -29.07 -27.04
CA ARG A 306 -22.61 -30.14 -27.98
C ARG A 306 -22.52 -31.53 -27.32
N ASP A 307 -21.46 -31.80 -26.58
CA ASP A 307 -21.27 -33.09 -25.89
C ASP A 307 -22.40 -33.35 -24.87
N VAL A 308 -22.77 -32.31 -24.08
CA VAL A 308 -23.89 -32.40 -23.13
C VAL A 308 -25.23 -32.53 -23.82
N ALA A 309 -25.43 -31.87 -24.96
CA ALA A 309 -26.66 -31.98 -25.74
C ALA A 309 -26.82 -33.41 -26.32
N GLU A 310 -25.73 -34.04 -26.81
CA GLU A 310 -25.70 -35.42 -27.27
C GLU A 310 -25.97 -36.41 -26.13
N GLU A 311 -25.33 -36.23 -24.95
CA GLU A 311 -25.58 -37.07 -23.75
C GLU A 311 -27.06 -37.08 -23.31
N LEU A 312 -27.77 -35.96 -23.48
CA LEU A 312 -29.15 -35.80 -23.04
C LEU A 312 -30.19 -36.00 -24.18
N ASP A 313 -29.75 -36.39 -25.37
CA ASP A 313 -30.60 -36.46 -26.59
C ASP A 313 -31.76 -37.46 -26.44
N ASP A 314 -31.54 -38.63 -25.89
CA ASP A 314 -32.59 -39.62 -25.62
C ASP A 314 -33.70 -39.05 -24.72
N ARG A 315 -33.31 -38.31 -23.66
CA ARG A 315 -34.28 -37.71 -22.74
C ARG A 315 -35.08 -36.60 -23.43
N ARG A 316 -34.43 -35.86 -24.30
CA ARG A 316 -35.05 -34.81 -25.12
C ARG A 316 -36.08 -35.42 -26.07
N HIS A 317 -35.72 -36.49 -26.80
CA HIS A 317 -36.61 -37.17 -27.71
C HIS A 317 -37.83 -37.79 -27.01
N GLN A 318 -37.65 -38.40 -25.83
CA GLN A 318 -38.75 -38.96 -25.04
C GLN A 318 -39.83 -37.92 -24.69
N ARG A 319 -39.50 -36.64 -24.75
CA ARG A 319 -40.40 -35.52 -24.47
C ARG A 319 -40.77 -34.69 -25.72
N ASP A 320 -40.34 -35.14 -26.89
CA ASP A 320 -40.59 -34.49 -28.19
C ASP A 320 -40.11 -33.00 -28.17
N LEU A 321 -38.94 -32.70 -27.57
CA LEU A 321 -38.44 -31.32 -27.45
C LEU A 321 -37.55 -30.98 -28.65
N ALA A 322 -37.77 -29.81 -29.25
CA ALA A 322 -36.90 -29.25 -30.25
C ALA A 322 -35.68 -28.57 -29.56
N LEU A 323 -34.47 -28.83 -30.07
CA LEU A 323 -33.24 -28.20 -29.60
C LEU A 323 -32.64 -27.31 -30.69
N ALA A 324 -32.37 -26.08 -30.39
CA ALA A 324 -31.66 -25.14 -31.28
C ALA A 324 -30.34 -24.68 -30.62
N LEU A 325 -29.24 -24.87 -31.34
CA LEU A 325 -27.90 -24.46 -30.92
C LEU A 325 -27.41 -23.33 -31.82
N ASP A 326 -27.14 -22.18 -31.24
CA ASP A 326 -26.59 -21.00 -31.93
C ASP A 326 -25.33 -20.55 -31.17
N LEU A 327 -24.19 -21.18 -31.47
CA LEU A 327 -22.94 -21.08 -30.75
C LEU A 327 -21.87 -20.46 -31.65
N ALA A 328 -21.25 -19.38 -31.20
CA ALA A 328 -20.06 -18.85 -31.85
C ALA A 328 -18.92 -19.90 -31.75
N PRO A 329 -18.08 -20.06 -32.81
CA PRO A 329 -17.03 -21.07 -32.83
C PRO A 329 -15.93 -20.85 -31.80
N ASP A 330 -15.66 -19.62 -31.41
CA ASP A 330 -14.48 -19.21 -30.64
C ASP A 330 -14.78 -19.00 -29.13
N LEU A 331 -15.76 -19.70 -28.58
CA LEU A 331 -16.07 -19.65 -27.15
C LEU A 331 -15.09 -20.54 -26.36
N VAL A 332 -13.88 -20.04 -26.12
CA VAL A 332 -12.81 -20.81 -25.46
C VAL A 332 -12.43 -20.16 -24.14
N LEU A 333 -12.49 -20.94 -23.06
CA LEU A 333 -11.99 -20.55 -21.73
C LEU A 333 -10.57 -21.05 -21.56
N PRO A 334 -9.56 -20.17 -21.45
CA PRO A 334 -8.15 -20.59 -21.40
C PRO A 334 -7.72 -21.15 -20.04
N ARG A 335 -8.53 -20.97 -19.01
CA ARG A 335 -8.29 -21.44 -17.63
C ARG A 335 -9.59 -21.93 -17.04
N ALA A 336 -9.87 -23.21 -17.19
CA ALA A 336 -11.14 -23.82 -16.76
C ALA A 336 -10.90 -25.24 -16.24
N ASN A 337 -11.97 -25.88 -15.76
CA ASN A 337 -12.04 -27.30 -15.46
C ASN A 337 -13.16 -27.92 -16.31
N ALA A 338 -12.81 -28.80 -17.24
CA ALA A 338 -13.73 -29.38 -18.21
C ALA A 338 -14.85 -30.18 -17.53
N THR A 339 -14.52 -30.99 -16.53
CA THR A 339 -15.48 -31.82 -15.79
C THR A 339 -16.53 -30.98 -15.05
N LEU A 340 -16.12 -29.89 -14.43
CA LEU A 340 -17.04 -28.98 -13.72
C LEU A 340 -17.94 -28.23 -14.71
N LEU A 341 -17.38 -27.72 -15.82
CA LEU A 341 -18.18 -27.04 -16.85
C LEU A 341 -19.20 -27.97 -17.49
N HIS A 342 -18.80 -29.20 -17.79
CA HIS A 342 -19.73 -30.25 -18.27
C HIS A 342 -20.86 -30.47 -17.24
N THR A 343 -20.54 -30.60 -15.95
CA THR A 343 -21.52 -30.78 -14.88
C THR A 343 -22.49 -29.58 -14.78
N LEU A 344 -21.98 -28.34 -14.89
CA LEU A 344 -22.78 -27.11 -14.89
C LEU A 344 -23.79 -27.13 -16.05
N LEU A 345 -23.30 -27.34 -17.28
CA LEU A 345 -24.12 -27.31 -18.50
C LEU A 345 -25.16 -28.45 -18.49
N ARG A 346 -24.75 -29.64 -18.03
CA ARG A 346 -25.67 -30.78 -17.86
C ARG A 346 -26.80 -30.47 -16.87
N ASN A 347 -26.52 -29.79 -15.75
CA ASN A 347 -27.56 -29.37 -14.81
C ASN A 347 -28.52 -28.35 -15.42
N LEU A 348 -28.05 -27.36 -16.18
CA LEU A 348 -28.91 -26.38 -16.84
C LEU A 348 -29.78 -27.04 -17.93
N LEU A 349 -29.17 -27.85 -18.82
CA LEU A 349 -29.89 -28.47 -19.90
C LEU A 349 -30.85 -29.57 -19.40
N ALA A 350 -30.47 -30.35 -18.39
CA ALA A 350 -31.36 -31.32 -17.75
C ALA A 350 -32.57 -30.63 -17.09
N ASN A 351 -32.40 -29.46 -16.51
CA ASN A 351 -33.51 -28.63 -15.99
C ASN A 351 -34.42 -28.16 -17.13
N ALA A 352 -33.87 -27.63 -18.21
CA ALA A 352 -34.63 -27.20 -19.39
C ALA A 352 -35.45 -28.35 -20.02
N ILE A 353 -34.92 -29.57 -20.07
CA ILE A 353 -35.65 -30.77 -20.54
C ILE A 353 -36.72 -31.15 -19.54
N LYS A 354 -36.40 -31.19 -18.26
CA LYS A 354 -37.25 -31.71 -17.20
C LYS A 354 -38.48 -30.86 -16.94
N TYR A 355 -38.34 -29.54 -16.93
CA TYR A 355 -39.41 -28.60 -16.62
C TYR A 355 -40.15 -28.07 -17.84
N ASN A 356 -39.77 -28.50 -19.05
CA ASN A 356 -40.49 -28.12 -20.27
C ASN A 356 -41.81 -28.91 -20.43
N HIS A 357 -42.69 -28.44 -21.27
CA HIS A 357 -43.87 -29.21 -21.75
C HIS A 357 -43.50 -30.09 -22.94
N VAL A 358 -44.27 -31.16 -23.18
CA VAL A 358 -44.10 -32.02 -24.34
C VAL A 358 -44.29 -31.23 -25.63
N GLY A 359 -43.44 -31.39 -26.63
CA GLY A 359 -43.44 -30.60 -27.86
C GLY A 359 -42.86 -29.20 -27.74
N GLY A 360 -42.28 -28.85 -26.59
CA GLY A 360 -41.63 -27.54 -26.34
C GLY A 360 -40.29 -27.38 -27.06
N ARG A 361 -39.62 -26.24 -26.77
CA ARG A 361 -38.35 -25.87 -27.38
C ARG A 361 -37.29 -25.57 -26.33
N ILE A 362 -36.06 -25.87 -26.63
CA ILE A 362 -34.87 -25.45 -25.87
C ILE A 362 -33.94 -24.74 -26.84
N GLY A 363 -33.48 -23.54 -26.45
CA GLY A 363 -32.49 -22.72 -27.17
C GLY A 363 -31.20 -22.59 -26.38
N ILE A 364 -30.06 -22.77 -27.02
CA ILE A 364 -28.77 -22.45 -26.42
C ILE A 364 -28.03 -21.47 -27.33
N VAL A 365 -27.81 -20.26 -26.83
CA VAL A 365 -27.13 -19.20 -27.56
C VAL A 365 -25.83 -18.83 -26.85
N GLY A 366 -24.71 -18.89 -27.56
CA GLY A 366 -23.38 -18.54 -27.04
C GLY A 366 -22.72 -17.45 -27.88
N ARG A 367 -22.31 -16.35 -27.27
CA ARG A 367 -21.69 -15.21 -27.95
C ARG A 367 -20.53 -14.64 -27.14
N ALA A 368 -19.55 -14.07 -27.85
CA ALA A 368 -18.57 -13.19 -27.23
C ALA A 368 -19.25 -11.86 -26.82
N THR A 369 -18.87 -11.33 -25.66
CA THR A 369 -19.37 -10.04 -25.20
C THR A 369 -18.47 -8.89 -25.66
N PRO A 370 -18.98 -7.67 -25.87
CA PRO A 370 -18.16 -6.50 -26.24
C PRO A 370 -17.02 -6.19 -25.25
N ALA A 371 -17.15 -6.64 -24.01
CA ALA A 371 -16.15 -6.47 -22.95
C ALA A 371 -15.00 -7.52 -23.04
N GLY A 372 -14.98 -8.42 -24.02
CA GLY A 372 -13.97 -9.45 -24.20
C GLY A 372 -14.21 -10.74 -23.38
N GLY A 373 -15.38 -10.91 -22.79
CA GLY A 373 -15.83 -12.14 -22.13
C GLY A 373 -16.77 -12.96 -23.02
N TYR A 374 -17.48 -13.93 -22.42
CA TYR A 374 -18.47 -14.77 -23.11
C TYR A 374 -19.80 -14.78 -22.37
N ALA A 375 -20.89 -14.80 -23.10
CA ALA A 375 -22.24 -15.04 -22.57
C ALA A 375 -22.83 -16.32 -23.17
N LEU A 376 -23.35 -17.20 -22.31
CA LEU A 376 -24.08 -18.39 -22.72
C LEU A 376 -25.48 -18.34 -22.11
N ARG A 377 -26.50 -18.41 -22.95
CA ARG A 377 -27.91 -18.41 -22.59
C ARG A 377 -28.53 -19.77 -22.90
N VAL A 378 -29.13 -20.41 -21.90
CA VAL A 378 -29.92 -21.65 -22.02
C VAL A 378 -31.36 -21.29 -21.72
N GLU A 379 -32.25 -21.39 -22.70
CA GLU A 379 -33.67 -21.00 -22.57
C GLU A 379 -34.59 -22.18 -22.88
N ASP A 380 -35.71 -22.27 -22.19
CA ASP A 380 -36.76 -23.24 -22.38
C ASP A 380 -38.13 -22.52 -22.53
N THR A 381 -39.08 -23.24 -23.12
CA THR A 381 -40.49 -22.77 -23.26
C THR A 381 -41.40 -23.40 -22.21
N GLY A 382 -40.88 -23.77 -21.06
CA GLY A 382 -41.64 -24.38 -19.96
C GLY A 382 -42.63 -23.42 -19.27
N PRO A 383 -43.14 -23.81 -18.11
CA PRO A 383 -44.20 -23.02 -17.42
C PRO A 383 -43.68 -21.70 -16.84
N GLY A 384 -42.36 -21.47 -16.84
CA GLY A 384 -41.77 -20.31 -16.20
C GLY A 384 -41.79 -20.37 -14.68
N ILE A 385 -41.22 -19.35 -14.06
CA ILE A 385 -41.02 -19.24 -12.62
C ILE A 385 -41.63 -17.89 -12.17
N ALA A 386 -42.39 -17.89 -11.10
CA ALA A 386 -42.93 -16.67 -10.54
C ALA A 386 -41.84 -15.76 -9.97
N ALA A 387 -42.01 -14.44 -10.13
CA ALA A 387 -40.99 -13.45 -9.76
C ALA A 387 -40.57 -13.53 -8.27
N GLU A 388 -41.48 -13.92 -7.40
CA GLU A 388 -41.25 -14.10 -5.96
C GLU A 388 -40.27 -15.28 -5.66
N HIS A 389 -40.14 -16.22 -6.60
CA HIS A 389 -39.26 -17.39 -6.45
C HIS A 389 -37.87 -17.18 -7.05
N LEU A 390 -37.67 -16.23 -7.94
CA LEU A 390 -36.39 -15.99 -8.61
C LEU A 390 -35.23 -15.70 -7.64
N PRO A 391 -35.38 -14.89 -6.58
CA PRO A 391 -34.32 -14.61 -5.63
C PRO A 391 -33.83 -15.86 -4.88
N HIS A 392 -34.69 -16.86 -4.79
CA HIS A 392 -34.45 -18.11 -4.03
C HIS A 392 -34.17 -19.32 -4.91
N LEU A 393 -34.01 -19.10 -6.20
CA LEU A 393 -33.88 -20.20 -7.16
C LEU A 393 -32.61 -21.02 -6.99
N PHE A 394 -31.57 -20.40 -6.46
CA PHE A 394 -30.26 -21.00 -6.20
C PHE A 394 -30.09 -21.46 -4.74
N ASP A 395 -31.15 -21.32 -3.89
CA ASP A 395 -31.10 -21.84 -2.51
C ASP A 395 -31.05 -23.37 -2.51
N ARG A 396 -30.23 -23.96 -1.64
CA ARG A 396 -30.05 -25.40 -1.53
C ARG A 396 -31.35 -26.06 -1.03
N PHE A 397 -31.72 -27.22 -1.61
CA PHE A 397 -32.91 -28.01 -1.26
C PHE A 397 -34.26 -27.33 -1.56
N ARG A 398 -34.30 -26.20 -2.22
CA ARG A 398 -35.53 -25.49 -2.51
C ARG A 398 -36.12 -25.95 -3.84
N ARG A 399 -37.45 -26.11 -3.86
CA ARG A 399 -38.25 -26.50 -5.05
C ARG A 399 -39.47 -25.62 -5.13
N PHE A 400 -39.78 -25.15 -6.32
CA PHE A 400 -40.91 -24.26 -6.59
C PHE A 400 -42.02 -24.89 -7.42
N ALA A 401 -41.87 -26.19 -7.77
CA ALA A 401 -42.90 -26.93 -8.47
C ALA A 401 -44.03 -27.32 -7.48
N THR A 402 -45.28 -27.11 -7.88
CA THR A 402 -46.46 -27.53 -7.10
C THR A 402 -46.43 -29.07 -6.98
N PRO A 403 -46.55 -29.64 -5.76
CA PRO A 403 -46.67 -31.07 -5.61
C PRO A 403 -47.97 -31.60 -6.29
N GLY A 404 -47.86 -32.56 -7.18
CA GLY A 404 -49.01 -33.16 -7.86
C GLY A 404 -48.66 -34.46 -8.58
N PRO A 405 -49.61 -35.27 -9.00
CA PRO A 405 -49.39 -36.45 -9.83
C PRO A 405 -48.68 -36.01 -11.12
N GLY A 406 -47.44 -36.52 -11.36
CA GLY A 406 -46.63 -36.15 -12.50
C GLY A 406 -45.68 -34.96 -12.28
N ALA A 407 -45.58 -34.40 -11.07
CA ALA A 407 -44.58 -33.39 -10.75
C ALA A 407 -43.14 -33.93 -10.98
N PRO A 408 -42.27 -33.21 -11.69
CA PRO A 408 -40.95 -33.67 -12.02
C PRO A 408 -40.14 -33.95 -10.74
N GLU A 409 -39.59 -35.16 -10.60
CA GLU A 409 -38.73 -35.55 -9.47
C GLU A 409 -37.44 -34.72 -9.49
N GLY A 410 -37.00 -34.18 -8.31
CA GLY A 410 -35.72 -33.46 -8.19
C GLY A 410 -35.42 -33.06 -6.79
N TYR A 411 -34.14 -32.82 -6.50
CA TYR A 411 -33.62 -32.64 -5.14
C TYR A 411 -33.35 -31.16 -4.76
N GLY A 412 -33.57 -30.24 -5.69
CA GLY A 412 -33.29 -28.81 -5.46
C GLY A 412 -31.80 -28.48 -5.33
N LEU A 413 -30.94 -29.30 -5.94
CA LEU A 413 -29.49 -29.18 -5.80
C LEU A 413 -28.77 -28.83 -7.12
N GLY A 414 -29.42 -29.04 -8.29
CA GLY A 414 -28.79 -28.81 -9.59
C GLY A 414 -28.40 -27.35 -9.85
N LEU A 415 -29.29 -26.41 -9.53
CA LEU A 415 -29.03 -24.99 -9.70
C LEU A 415 -28.00 -24.43 -8.71
N PRO A 416 -28.03 -24.76 -7.41
CA PRO A 416 -26.93 -24.45 -6.48
C PRO A 416 -25.56 -24.95 -6.96
N ILE A 417 -25.48 -26.18 -7.48
CA ILE A 417 -24.24 -26.69 -8.08
C ILE A 417 -23.80 -25.83 -9.26
N ALA A 418 -24.73 -25.54 -10.18
CA ALA A 418 -24.43 -24.72 -11.35
C ALA A 418 -23.92 -23.33 -10.95
N GLN A 419 -24.52 -22.72 -9.92
CA GLN A 419 -24.06 -21.43 -9.39
C GLN A 419 -22.67 -21.50 -8.77
N THR A 420 -22.39 -22.52 -7.96
CA THR A 420 -21.08 -22.73 -7.33
C THR A 420 -19.99 -22.95 -8.40
N ILE A 421 -20.27 -23.75 -9.41
CA ILE A 421 -19.33 -23.99 -10.53
C ILE A 421 -19.12 -22.73 -11.37
N ALA A 422 -20.17 -21.95 -11.63
CA ALA A 422 -20.06 -20.67 -12.32
C ALA A 422 -19.14 -19.71 -11.55
N GLY A 423 -19.38 -19.54 -10.24
CA GLY A 423 -18.54 -18.73 -9.36
C GLY A 423 -17.08 -19.19 -9.33
N PHE A 424 -16.82 -20.51 -9.29
CA PHE A 424 -15.49 -21.08 -9.39
C PHE A 424 -14.77 -20.66 -10.68
N HIS A 425 -15.47 -20.57 -11.80
CA HIS A 425 -14.93 -20.11 -13.09
C HIS A 425 -14.93 -18.59 -13.27
N GLY A 426 -15.30 -17.82 -12.24
CA GLY A 426 -15.41 -16.36 -12.31
C GLY A 426 -16.59 -15.89 -13.17
N ALA A 427 -17.55 -16.75 -13.39
CA ALA A 427 -18.78 -16.43 -14.12
C ALA A 427 -19.94 -16.09 -13.18
N THR A 428 -20.88 -15.27 -13.67
CA THR A 428 -22.13 -14.99 -12.97
C THR A 428 -23.26 -15.78 -13.62
N LEU A 429 -24.02 -16.55 -12.83
CA LEU A 429 -25.22 -17.24 -13.27
C LEU A 429 -26.46 -16.49 -12.77
N ARG A 430 -27.32 -16.10 -13.70
CA ARG A 430 -28.62 -15.45 -13.41
C ARG A 430 -29.75 -16.16 -14.13
N ALA A 431 -30.97 -15.98 -13.65
CA ALA A 431 -32.18 -16.51 -14.24
C ALA A 431 -33.14 -15.38 -14.63
N GLU A 432 -33.73 -15.48 -15.81
CA GLU A 432 -34.78 -14.63 -16.33
C GLU A 432 -35.97 -15.52 -16.63
N SER A 433 -37.16 -15.23 -16.07
CA SER A 433 -38.34 -16.06 -16.28
C SER A 433 -39.62 -15.29 -16.21
N THR A 434 -40.57 -15.70 -17.02
CA THR A 434 -41.95 -15.19 -17.00
C THR A 434 -42.90 -16.38 -17.00
N VAL A 435 -43.85 -16.37 -16.10
CA VAL A 435 -44.85 -17.44 -16.01
C VAL A 435 -45.58 -17.59 -17.35
N GLY A 436 -45.63 -18.81 -17.87
CA GLY A 436 -46.24 -19.15 -19.16
C GLY A 436 -45.37 -18.88 -20.40
N GLN A 437 -44.19 -18.30 -20.26
CA GLN A 437 -43.27 -18.03 -21.39
C GLN A 437 -41.99 -18.82 -21.37
N GLY A 438 -41.65 -19.42 -20.20
CA GLY A 438 -40.43 -20.20 -20.04
C GLY A 438 -39.40 -19.56 -19.14
N THR A 439 -38.20 -20.15 -19.13
CA THR A 439 -37.07 -19.72 -18.29
C THR A 439 -35.78 -19.64 -19.12
N ALA A 440 -34.97 -18.64 -18.88
CA ALA A 440 -33.63 -18.51 -19.43
C ALA A 440 -32.61 -18.42 -18.31
N PHE A 441 -31.60 -19.27 -18.35
CA PHE A 441 -30.40 -19.18 -17.52
C PHE A 441 -29.29 -18.53 -18.32
N VAL A 442 -28.72 -17.46 -17.77
CA VAL A 442 -27.64 -16.70 -18.42
C VAL A 442 -26.37 -16.82 -17.61
N LEU A 443 -25.33 -17.30 -18.26
CA LEU A 443 -23.96 -17.41 -17.76
C LEU A 443 -23.12 -16.31 -18.40
N ASP A 444 -22.60 -15.40 -17.60
CA ASP A 444 -21.71 -14.34 -18.05
C ASP A 444 -20.31 -14.59 -17.51
N PHE A 445 -19.37 -14.94 -18.40
CA PHE A 445 -17.96 -15.10 -18.10
C PHE A 445 -17.23 -13.77 -18.26
N ALA A 446 -16.52 -13.33 -17.22
CA ALA A 446 -15.72 -12.11 -17.27
C ALA A 446 -14.58 -12.23 -18.29
N PRO A 447 -14.09 -11.10 -18.85
CA PRO A 447 -12.89 -11.08 -19.66
C PRO A 447 -11.73 -11.73 -18.91
N VAL A 448 -10.98 -12.61 -19.61
CA VAL A 448 -9.74 -13.14 -19.05
C VAL A 448 -8.73 -12.00 -19.03
N ALA A 449 -8.36 -11.52 -17.83
CA ALA A 449 -7.26 -10.58 -17.72
C ALA A 449 -5.99 -11.23 -18.27
N SER A 450 -5.46 -10.64 -19.35
CA SER A 450 -4.23 -11.03 -20.04
C SER A 450 -3.00 -10.92 -19.12
#